data_52639d04aca5c7e6b779aa84b11e357d
#
_entry.id   52639d04aca5c7e6b779aa84b11e357d
#
_cell.length_a   1.000
_cell.length_b   1.000
_cell.length_c   1.000
_cell.angle_alpha   90.00
_cell.angle_beta   90.00
_cell.angle_gamma   90.00
#
_symmetry.space_group_name_H-M   'P 1'
#
loop_
_entity.id
_entity.type
_entity.pdbx_description
1 polymer ?
#
loop_
_entity_poly.entity_id
_entity_poly.type
_entity_poly.pdbx_seq_one_letter_code
_entity_poly.pdbx_strand_id
1 'polypeptide(L)'
;SLVINRSDAITLANAISGSGSFTQAGAGTTTLTGSSSYTGSTTINAGVLSVAVLTNGGSSSNVGAATSDAANLVLNGGTLKYTGAAVSTDRLFSVGTNGGTLDASGTGAVNFTNTGSMGFNGQSGIRTLTLTGTNTGDNTLAAVIGDNGGATALTKSGTGTWVLTGNNSNSGI
;
A
#
# COMPACT_ATOMS: atom_id res chain seq x y z
N SER A 1 12.67 8.79 12.00
CA SER A 1 12.28 8.04 10.79
C SER A 1 13.40 7.11 10.34
N LEU A 2 13.02 6.00 9.70
CA LEU A 2 13.93 5.05 9.06
C LEU A 2 13.72 5.13 7.54
N VAL A 3 14.81 5.37 6.78
CA VAL A 3 14.77 5.43 5.32
C VAL A 3 15.65 4.33 4.75
N ILE A 4 15.09 3.52 3.85
CA ILE A 4 15.80 2.49 3.09
C ILE A 4 15.96 2.99 1.65
N ASN A 5 17.21 3.28 1.27
CA ASN A 5 17.57 3.76 -0.07
C ASN A 5 18.58 2.80 -0.70
N ARG A 6 18.12 1.62 -1.09
CA ARG A 6 18.94 0.56 -1.69
C ARG A 6 18.38 0.14 -3.03
N SER A 7 19.27 -0.34 -3.92
CA SER A 7 18.89 -0.88 -5.24
C SER A 7 18.83 -2.40 -5.28
N ASP A 8 19.31 -3.08 -4.23
CA ASP A 8 19.27 -4.54 -4.07
C ASP A 8 18.11 -4.99 -3.17
N ALA A 9 17.93 -6.28 -3.03
CA ALA A 9 16.94 -6.86 -2.12
C ALA A 9 17.54 -7.01 -0.71
N ILE A 10 16.78 -6.56 0.29
CA ILE A 10 17.13 -6.74 1.71
C ILE A 10 15.93 -7.25 2.50
N THR A 11 16.22 -7.90 3.62
CA THR A 11 15.22 -8.30 4.62
C THR A 11 15.52 -7.65 5.96
N LEU A 12 14.53 -6.98 6.54
CA LEU A 12 14.56 -6.47 7.90
C LEU A 12 13.68 -7.35 8.77
N ALA A 13 14.32 -8.21 9.58
CA ALA A 13 13.63 -9.15 10.44
C ALA A 13 13.23 -8.54 11.79
N ASN A 14 13.89 -7.47 12.21
CA ASN A 14 13.62 -6.81 13.48
C ASN A 14 12.33 -6.00 13.43
N ALA A 15 11.58 -6.02 14.53
CA ALA A 15 10.48 -5.09 14.72
C ALA A 15 10.99 -3.65 14.85
N ILE A 16 10.32 -2.71 14.19
CA ILE A 16 10.58 -1.28 14.26
C ILE A 16 9.55 -0.66 15.21
N SER A 17 9.97 0.18 16.14
CA SER A 17 9.09 0.82 17.12
C SER A 17 9.32 2.33 17.23
N GLY A 18 8.47 3.01 18.00
CA GLY A 18 8.54 4.45 18.26
C GLY A 18 7.56 5.26 17.42
N SER A 19 7.65 6.59 17.50
CA SER A 19 6.75 7.52 16.78
C SER A 19 7.25 7.92 15.39
N GLY A 20 8.41 7.40 14.96
CA GLY A 20 9.00 7.72 13.66
C GLY A 20 8.26 7.05 12.49
N SER A 21 8.59 7.49 11.27
CA SER A 21 8.05 6.95 10.01
C SER A 21 9.04 5.95 9.37
N PHE A 22 8.53 5.15 8.44
CA PHE A 22 9.31 4.28 7.56
C PHE A 22 9.18 4.76 6.11
N THR A 23 10.31 4.80 5.38
CA THR A 23 10.30 5.16 3.95
C THR A 23 11.13 4.16 3.13
N GLN A 24 10.49 3.56 2.14
CA GLN A 24 11.15 2.86 1.04
C GLN A 24 11.44 3.89 -0.06
N ALA A 25 12.70 4.27 -0.20
CA ALA A 25 13.14 5.31 -1.15
C ALA A 25 13.94 4.74 -2.34
N GLY A 26 14.59 3.59 -2.15
CA GLY A 26 15.42 2.96 -3.18
C GLY A 26 14.62 2.05 -4.11
N ALA A 27 15.16 1.80 -5.31
CA ALA A 27 14.53 0.98 -6.35
C ALA A 27 14.53 -0.54 -6.05
N GLY A 28 15.23 -0.98 -5.00
CA GLY A 28 15.29 -2.39 -4.60
C GLY A 28 14.04 -2.87 -3.88
N THR A 29 14.09 -4.11 -3.40
CA THR A 29 13.02 -4.71 -2.60
C THR A 29 13.41 -4.74 -1.13
N THR A 30 12.60 -4.15 -0.28
CA THR A 30 12.70 -4.33 1.18
C THR A 30 11.60 -5.27 1.66
N THR A 31 11.99 -6.39 2.27
CA THR A 31 11.05 -7.31 2.92
C THR A 31 11.05 -7.03 4.42
N LEU A 32 9.88 -6.67 4.96
CA LEU A 32 9.67 -6.50 6.40
C LEU A 32 9.00 -7.74 6.97
N THR A 33 9.69 -8.42 7.91
CA THR A 33 9.12 -9.61 8.57
C THR A 33 8.84 -9.40 10.05
N GLY A 34 9.39 -8.35 10.67
CA GLY A 34 9.12 -7.99 12.05
C GLY A 34 7.71 -7.41 12.26
N SER A 35 7.06 -7.77 13.37
CA SER A 35 5.80 -7.13 13.80
C SER A 35 6.10 -5.77 14.41
N SER A 36 6.04 -4.74 13.59
CA SER A 36 6.44 -3.37 13.93
C SER A 36 5.30 -2.57 14.58
N SER A 37 5.64 -1.72 15.55
CA SER A 37 4.70 -0.90 16.31
C SER A 37 4.93 0.61 16.14
N TYR A 38 5.76 1.04 15.18
CA TYR A 38 5.92 2.46 14.92
C TYR A 38 4.60 3.11 14.49
N THR A 39 4.37 4.35 14.95
CA THR A 39 3.09 5.05 14.76
C THR A 39 3.14 6.14 13.67
N GLY A 40 4.29 6.43 13.11
CA GLY A 40 4.41 7.32 11.94
C GLY A 40 3.99 6.62 10.64
N SER A 41 3.97 7.39 9.56
CA SER A 41 3.55 6.89 8.24
C SER A 41 4.55 5.89 7.64
N THR A 42 4.04 5.01 6.78
CA THR A 42 4.83 4.18 5.85
C THR A 42 4.71 4.78 4.45
N THR A 43 5.83 5.17 3.85
CA THR A 43 5.87 5.79 2.51
C THR A 43 6.70 4.93 1.56
N ILE A 44 6.18 4.69 0.36
CA ILE A 44 6.85 3.89 -0.68
C ILE A 44 7.03 4.77 -1.91
N ASN A 45 8.24 5.36 -2.04
CA ASN A 45 8.56 6.31 -3.12
C ASN A 45 9.18 5.62 -4.35
N ALA A 46 9.73 4.42 -4.17
CA ALA A 46 10.31 3.63 -5.26
C ALA A 46 10.39 2.15 -4.87
N GLY A 47 10.69 1.29 -5.83
CA GLY A 47 10.92 -0.15 -5.61
C GLY A 47 9.73 -0.87 -4.99
N VAL A 48 10.03 -1.85 -4.16
CA VAL A 48 9.01 -2.75 -3.58
C VAL A 48 9.18 -2.82 -2.06
N LEU A 49 8.09 -2.59 -1.33
CA LEU A 49 7.95 -2.96 0.06
C LEU A 49 7.13 -4.26 0.15
N SER A 50 7.80 -5.36 0.52
CA SER A 50 7.20 -6.69 0.63
C SER A 50 6.82 -6.98 2.07
N VAL A 51 5.56 -7.36 2.30
CA VAL A 51 4.99 -7.60 3.62
C VAL A 51 4.10 -8.84 3.62
N ALA A 52 4.11 -9.60 4.70
CA ALA A 52 3.26 -10.78 4.87
C ALA A 52 2.18 -10.59 5.96
N VAL A 53 2.30 -9.52 6.76
CA VAL A 53 1.34 -9.20 7.83
C VAL A 53 0.85 -7.76 7.63
N LEU A 54 -0.45 -7.61 7.40
CA LEU A 54 -1.12 -6.33 7.15
C LEU A 54 -2.40 -6.25 7.99
N THR A 55 -2.25 -6.01 9.30
CA THR A 55 -3.36 -5.87 10.25
C THR A 55 -4.07 -4.52 10.12
N ASN A 56 -5.19 -4.37 10.80
CA ASN A 56 -5.92 -3.11 10.93
C ASN A 56 -5.04 -1.98 11.48
N GLY A 57 -5.40 -0.75 11.15
CA GLY A 57 -4.81 0.46 11.73
C GLY A 57 -4.86 0.44 13.24
N GLY A 58 -3.84 1.00 13.91
CA GLY A 58 -3.66 0.96 15.35
C GLY A 58 -3.05 -0.34 15.88
N SER A 59 -2.94 -1.39 15.08
CA SER A 59 -2.35 -2.69 15.45
C SER A 59 -0.99 -2.90 14.81
N SER A 60 -0.08 -3.56 15.53
CA SER A 60 1.25 -3.88 15.00
C SER A 60 1.17 -4.75 13.74
N SER A 61 1.94 -4.38 12.73
CA SER A 61 2.03 -5.09 11.45
C SER A 61 3.42 -4.93 10.84
N ASN A 62 3.66 -5.44 9.63
CA ASN A 62 4.91 -5.13 8.94
C ASN A 62 5.00 -3.63 8.54
N VAL A 63 3.86 -2.94 8.38
CA VAL A 63 3.79 -1.50 8.06
C VAL A 63 3.50 -0.62 9.30
N GLY A 64 3.89 -1.07 10.48
CA GLY A 64 3.70 -0.34 11.74
C GLY A 64 2.27 -0.40 12.28
N ALA A 65 2.01 0.43 13.31
CA ALA A 65 0.76 0.53 14.06
C ALA A 65 0.11 1.93 13.93
N ALA A 66 0.39 2.68 12.87
CA ALA A 66 -0.33 3.92 12.58
C ALA A 66 -1.83 3.64 12.36
N THR A 67 -2.68 4.67 12.53
CA THR A 67 -4.14 4.56 12.32
C THR A 67 -4.48 4.16 10.89
N SER A 68 -5.76 3.87 10.62
CA SER A 68 -6.26 3.51 9.30
C SER A 68 -6.35 4.68 8.29
N ASP A 69 -5.97 5.89 8.71
CA ASP A 69 -6.03 7.08 7.86
C ASP A 69 -5.15 6.94 6.60
N ALA A 70 -5.66 7.44 5.47
CA ALA A 70 -4.98 7.33 4.18
C ALA A 70 -3.58 7.98 4.15
N ALA A 71 -3.31 8.95 5.01
CA ALA A 71 -2.00 9.60 5.13
C ALA A 71 -0.92 8.70 5.75
N ASN A 72 -1.30 7.57 6.36
CA ASN A 72 -0.39 6.69 7.09
C ASN A 72 0.20 5.56 6.23
N LEU A 73 -0.35 5.33 5.03
CA LEU A 73 0.20 4.38 4.05
C LEU A 73 0.24 5.07 2.69
N VAL A 74 1.42 5.46 2.22
CA VAL A 74 1.59 6.31 1.05
C VAL A 74 2.33 5.56 -0.05
N LEU A 75 1.71 5.51 -1.23
CA LEU A 75 2.29 5.01 -2.49
C LEU A 75 2.58 6.22 -3.38
N ASN A 76 3.84 6.50 -3.67
CA ASN A 76 4.24 7.65 -4.51
C ASN A 76 5.36 7.27 -5.47
N GLY A 77 5.12 6.24 -6.27
CA GLY A 77 6.06 5.69 -7.25
C GLY A 77 6.50 4.25 -6.96
N GLY A 78 6.18 3.71 -5.77
CA GLY A 78 6.57 2.34 -5.41
C GLY A 78 5.40 1.36 -5.31
N THR A 79 5.74 0.13 -4.94
CA THR A 79 4.83 -1.01 -4.83
C THR A 79 4.73 -1.50 -3.39
N LEU A 80 3.52 -1.61 -2.87
CA LEU A 80 3.23 -2.43 -1.70
C LEU A 80 2.89 -3.85 -2.17
N LYS A 81 3.75 -4.81 -1.87
CA LYS A 81 3.56 -6.22 -2.22
C LYS A 81 3.13 -7.02 -0.99
N TYR A 82 1.92 -7.56 -1.03
CA TYR A 82 1.43 -8.49 -0.03
C TYR A 82 1.76 -9.93 -0.40
N THR A 83 2.37 -10.68 0.53
CA THR A 83 2.84 -12.06 0.29
C THR A 83 2.30 -13.06 1.33
N GLY A 84 1.42 -12.61 2.22
CA GLY A 84 0.92 -13.41 3.34
C GLY A 84 -0.27 -14.30 3.00
N ALA A 85 -0.84 -14.90 4.05
CA ALA A 85 -2.11 -15.63 4.03
C ALA A 85 -3.29 -14.68 3.89
N ALA A 86 -4.53 -15.21 3.76
CA ALA A 86 -5.72 -14.37 3.67
C ALA A 86 -5.81 -13.38 4.85
N VAL A 87 -6.06 -12.10 4.52
CA VAL A 87 -6.14 -11.02 5.52
C VAL A 87 -7.17 -9.98 5.11
N SER A 88 -7.79 -9.36 6.12
CA SER A 88 -8.57 -8.13 5.96
C SER A 88 -7.91 -7.02 6.75
N THR A 89 -7.89 -5.82 6.17
CA THR A 89 -7.36 -4.61 6.79
C THR A 89 -8.29 -3.42 6.54
N ASP A 90 -8.46 -2.58 7.55
CA ASP A 90 -9.19 -1.31 7.43
C ASP A 90 -8.29 -0.14 7.02
N ARG A 91 -7.03 -0.39 6.69
CA ARG A 91 -6.11 0.68 6.29
C ARG A 91 -6.54 1.28 4.96
N LEU A 92 -6.74 2.59 4.95
CA LEU A 92 -6.74 3.38 3.73
C LEU A 92 -5.29 3.63 3.28
N PHE A 93 -5.14 4.14 2.08
CA PHE A 93 -3.84 4.55 1.53
C PHE A 93 -3.98 5.81 0.67
N SER A 94 -2.86 6.48 0.46
CA SER A 94 -2.74 7.60 -0.48
C SER A 94 -1.95 7.18 -1.71
N VAL A 95 -2.32 7.75 -2.86
CA VAL A 95 -1.54 7.64 -4.11
C VAL A 95 -1.08 9.03 -4.52
N GLY A 96 0.22 9.23 -4.62
CA GLY A 96 0.80 10.49 -5.09
C GLY A 96 0.80 10.61 -6.62
N THR A 97 1.28 11.72 -7.15
CA THR A 97 1.34 11.98 -8.61
C THR A 97 2.34 11.08 -9.36
N ASN A 98 3.26 10.43 -8.66
CA ASN A 98 4.12 9.39 -9.25
C ASN A 98 3.41 8.03 -9.38
N GLY A 99 2.13 7.96 -9.02
CA GLY A 99 1.36 6.73 -9.02
C GLY A 99 1.70 5.80 -7.85
N GLY A 100 1.12 4.60 -7.86
CA GLY A 100 1.38 3.58 -6.86
C GLY A 100 0.82 2.23 -7.25
N THR A 101 1.37 1.17 -6.69
CA THR A 101 0.97 -0.20 -7.01
C THR A 101 0.62 -0.98 -5.74
N LEU A 102 -0.52 -1.65 -5.77
CA LEU A 102 -0.88 -2.71 -4.82
C LEU A 102 -0.70 -4.07 -5.52
N ASP A 103 0.19 -4.90 -4.98
CA ASP A 103 0.51 -6.23 -5.51
C ASP A 103 0.01 -7.30 -4.53
N ALA A 104 -1.05 -8.02 -4.94
CA ALA A 104 -1.60 -9.16 -4.20
C ALA A 104 -0.98 -10.46 -4.71
N SER A 105 0.19 -10.81 -4.19
CA SER A 105 0.91 -12.05 -4.54
C SER A 105 1.05 -12.99 -3.35
N GLY A 106 0.18 -12.86 -2.36
CA GLY A 106 0.13 -13.74 -1.19
C GLY A 106 -0.44 -15.13 -1.49
N THR A 107 -0.32 -16.02 -0.50
CA THR A 107 -0.96 -17.33 -0.53
C THR A 107 -2.46 -17.26 -0.27
N GLY A 108 -2.95 -16.12 0.23
CA GLY A 108 -4.37 -15.82 0.43
C GLY A 108 -4.71 -14.41 -0.04
N ALA A 109 -6.01 -14.14 -0.17
CA ALA A 109 -6.51 -12.85 -0.62
C ALA A 109 -6.22 -11.73 0.40
N VAL A 110 -5.92 -10.51 -0.08
CA VAL A 110 -5.83 -9.31 0.74
C VAL A 110 -7.05 -8.43 0.50
N ASN A 111 -7.76 -8.08 1.59
CA ASN A 111 -9.00 -7.32 1.53
C ASN A 111 -8.84 -5.99 2.26
N PHE A 112 -8.84 -4.88 1.50
CA PHE A 112 -8.93 -3.52 2.02
C PHE A 112 -10.41 -3.17 2.23
N THR A 113 -10.87 -3.23 3.48
CA THR A 113 -12.30 -3.19 3.82
C THR A 113 -12.84 -1.80 4.13
N ASN A 114 -11.98 -0.79 4.28
CA ASN A 114 -12.41 0.57 4.57
C ASN A 114 -13.05 1.21 3.33
N THR A 115 -14.29 1.71 3.50
CA THR A 115 -15.08 2.33 2.43
C THR A 115 -14.84 3.84 2.29
N GLY A 116 -13.93 4.40 3.06
CA GLY A 116 -13.51 5.80 2.92
C GLY A 116 -12.78 6.06 1.61
N SER A 117 -12.51 7.32 1.32
CA SER A 117 -11.79 7.70 0.11
C SER A 117 -10.28 7.45 0.24
N MET A 118 -9.65 6.98 -0.83
CA MET A 118 -8.20 7.00 -0.90
C MET A 118 -7.69 8.45 -0.78
N GLY A 119 -6.47 8.61 -0.25
CA GLY A 119 -5.81 9.92 -0.15
C GLY A 119 -4.97 10.24 -1.39
N PHE A 120 -4.49 11.48 -1.45
CA PHE A 120 -3.73 12.00 -2.58
C PHE A 120 -2.33 12.50 -2.20
N ASN A 121 -1.86 12.13 -1.00
CA ASN A 121 -0.55 12.55 -0.47
C ASN A 121 -0.34 14.08 -0.48
N GLY A 122 -1.39 14.88 -0.29
CA GLY A 122 -1.33 16.33 -0.39
C GLY A 122 -1.02 16.88 -1.79
N GLN A 123 -1.07 16.05 -2.82
CA GLN A 123 -0.70 16.40 -4.19
C GLN A 123 -1.92 16.50 -5.10
N SER A 124 -1.97 17.53 -5.93
CA SER A 124 -2.95 17.72 -7.01
C SER A 124 -2.35 17.31 -8.34
N GLY A 125 -3.12 16.68 -9.22
CA GLY A 125 -2.68 16.28 -10.56
C GLY A 125 -3.02 14.83 -10.93
N ILE A 126 -2.66 14.44 -12.15
CA ILE A 126 -2.86 13.08 -12.66
C ILE A 126 -2.05 12.06 -11.88
N ARG A 127 -2.57 10.84 -11.78
CA ARG A 127 -1.93 9.69 -11.13
C ARG A 127 -2.45 8.38 -11.68
N THR A 128 -1.74 7.29 -11.39
CA THR A 128 -2.18 5.95 -11.72
C THR A 128 -2.13 5.07 -10.47
N LEU A 129 -3.24 4.39 -10.16
CA LEU A 129 -3.26 3.26 -9.25
C LEU A 129 -3.19 1.98 -10.06
N THR A 130 -2.16 1.16 -9.82
CA THR A 130 -2.03 -0.16 -10.44
C THR A 130 -2.40 -1.24 -9.42
N LEU A 131 -3.31 -2.13 -9.82
CA LEU A 131 -3.66 -3.34 -9.07
C LEU A 131 -3.09 -4.54 -9.80
N THR A 132 -2.21 -5.29 -9.14
CA THR A 132 -1.50 -6.42 -9.74
C THR A 132 -1.40 -7.60 -8.76
N GLY A 133 -0.63 -8.61 -9.14
CA GLY A 133 -0.33 -9.78 -8.32
C GLY A 133 -0.71 -11.08 -9.00
N THR A 134 -0.44 -12.18 -8.29
CA THR A 134 -0.67 -13.56 -8.75
C THR A 134 -1.76 -14.30 -7.98
N ASN A 135 -2.25 -13.73 -6.87
CA ASN A 135 -3.31 -14.36 -6.08
C ASN A 135 -4.64 -14.30 -6.84
N THR A 136 -5.24 -15.46 -7.11
CA THR A 136 -6.48 -15.61 -7.88
C THR A 136 -7.74 -15.61 -7.02
N GLY A 137 -7.61 -15.53 -5.69
CA GLY A 137 -8.74 -15.26 -4.81
C GLY A 137 -9.23 -13.82 -4.96
N ASP A 138 -10.40 -13.53 -4.44
CA ASP A 138 -11.04 -12.22 -4.52
C ASP A 138 -10.29 -11.21 -3.62
N ASN A 139 -9.19 -10.61 -4.13
CA ASN A 139 -8.56 -9.48 -3.46
C ASN A 139 -9.48 -8.27 -3.60
N THR A 140 -9.89 -7.68 -2.49
CA THR A 140 -10.94 -6.66 -2.47
C THR A 140 -10.38 -5.27 -2.18
N LEU A 141 -10.87 -4.27 -2.90
CA LEU A 141 -10.63 -2.85 -2.60
C LEU A 141 -11.96 -2.14 -2.44
N ALA A 142 -12.33 -1.81 -1.19
CA ALA A 142 -13.56 -1.11 -0.85
C ALA A 142 -13.39 0.42 -0.80
N ALA A 143 -12.15 0.92 -0.78
CA ALA A 143 -11.89 2.34 -0.79
C ALA A 143 -12.42 3.01 -2.06
N VAL A 144 -12.94 4.22 -1.91
CA VAL A 144 -13.39 5.04 -3.04
C VAL A 144 -12.18 5.61 -3.76
N ILE A 145 -12.04 5.29 -5.04
CA ILE A 145 -11.03 5.87 -5.94
C ILE A 145 -11.66 7.12 -6.57
N GLY A 146 -11.05 8.27 -6.36
CA GLY A 146 -11.52 9.56 -6.90
C GLY A 146 -10.40 10.32 -7.59
N ASP A 147 -10.71 11.56 -8.01
CA ASP A 147 -9.78 12.50 -8.64
C ASP A 147 -9.43 13.64 -7.68
N ASN A 148 -8.26 14.26 -7.88
CA ASN A 148 -7.85 15.46 -7.16
C ASN A 148 -6.99 16.36 -8.03
N GLY A 149 -7.62 17.31 -8.72
CA GLY A 149 -6.97 18.27 -9.64
C GLY A 149 -6.38 17.63 -10.89
N GLY A 150 -6.73 16.38 -11.16
CA GLY A 150 -6.35 15.60 -12.33
C GLY A 150 -6.88 14.18 -12.22
N ALA A 151 -7.01 13.51 -13.36
CA ALA A 151 -7.57 12.18 -13.45
C ALA A 151 -6.72 11.13 -12.71
N THR A 152 -7.39 10.23 -12.00
CA THR A 152 -6.81 9.01 -11.45
C THR A 152 -7.09 7.84 -12.41
N ALA A 153 -6.07 7.36 -13.10
CA ALA A 153 -6.17 6.16 -13.92
C ALA A 153 -6.09 4.90 -13.02
N LEU A 154 -6.86 3.89 -13.41
CA LEU A 154 -6.82 2.57 -12.77
C LEU A 154 -6.31 1.55 -13.77
N THR A 155 -5.21 0.88 -13.44
CA THR A 155 -4.62 -0.17 -14.27
C THR A 155 -4.71 -1.51 -13.54
N LYS A 156 -5.22 -2.54 -14.23
CA LYS A 156 -5.13 -3.93 -13.77
C LYS A 156 -4.08 -4.66 -14.59
N SER A 157 -3.10 -5.27 -13.90
CA SER A 157 -2.09 -6.14 -14.52
C SER A 157 -1.92 -7.42 -13.71
N GLY A 158 -1.02 -8.33 -14.18
CA GLY A 158 -0.82 -9.64 -13.54
C GLY A 158 -2.04 -10.57 -13.67
N THR A 159 -1.89 -11.80 -13.19
CA THR A 159 -2.88 -12.88 -13.32
C THR A 159 -3.88 -12.95 -12.17
N GLY A 160 -3.60 -12.26 -11.07
CA GLY A 160 -4.46 -12.25 -9.88
C GLY A 160 -5.77 -11.50 -10.09
N THR A 161 -6.75 -11.76 -9.23
CA THR A 161 -8.08 -11.14 -9.25
C THR A 161 -8.12 -9.96 -8.29
N TRP A 162 -8.76 -8.86 -8.71
CA TRP A 162 -9.12 -7.74 -7.84
C TRP A 162 -10.60 -7.40 -8.01
N VAL A 163 -11.29 -7.21 -6.90
CA VAL A 163 -12.71 -6.85 -6.84
C VAL A 163 -12.81 -5.44 -6.25
N LEU A 164 -13.34 -4.51 -7.01
CA LEU A 164 -13.59 -3.14 -6.58
C LEU A 164 -15.03 -3.05 -6.07
N THR A 165 -15.21 -2.66 -4.81
CA THR A 165 -16.54 -2.51 -4.19
C THR A 165 -16.83 -1.07 -3.77
N GLY A 166 -15.85 -0.16 -3.88
CA GLY A 166 -16.03 1.27 -3.63
C GLY A 166 -16.87 1.95 -4.71
N ASN A 167 -17.57 3.01 -4.32
CA ASN A 167 -18.30 3.87 -5.27
C ASN A 167 -17.36 4.83 -5.98
N ASN A 168 -16.57 4.29 -6.93
CA ASN A 168 -15.49 5.00 -7.59
C ASN A 168 -15.98 6.12 -8.50
N SER A 169 -15.29 7.27 -8.45
CA SER A 169 -15.58 8.48 -9.24
C SER A 169 -14.38 8.98 -10.06
N ASN A 170 -13.32 8.18 -10.14
CA ASN A 170 -12.15 8.51 -10.94
C ASN A 170 -12.48 8.56 -12.43
N SER A 171 -11.87 9.52 -13.15
CA SER A 171 -12.11 9.77 -14.58
C SER A 171 -10.99 9.31 -15.51
N GLY A 172 -9.87 8.83 -14.95
CA GLY A 172 -8.76 8.27 -15.73
C GLY A 172 -9.12 6.93 -16.37
N ILE A 173 -8.63 6.72 -17.59
CA ILE A 173 -8.79 5.50 -18.38
C ILE A 173 -7.51 4.70 -18.33
#